data_1e63a36ca2b86b1acc3dd36b270bfbd2
#
_entry.id   1e63a36ca2b86b1acc3dd36b270bfbd2
#
_cell.length_a   1.000
_cell.length_b   1.000
_cell.length_c   1.000
_cell.angle_alpha   90.00
_cell.angle_beta   90.00
_cell.angle_gamma   90.00
#
_symmetry.space_group_name_H-M   'P 1'
#
loop_
_entity.id
_entity.type
_entity.pdbx_description
1 polymer ?
#
loop_
_entity_poly.entity_id
_entity_poly.type
_entity_poly.pdbx_seq_one_letter_code
_entity_poly.pdbx_strand_id
1 'polypeptide(L)'
;GPFSYVDTVVYSGFTRGDVKVTTTSDLGTKTVNTNYNNTNIPKLINNGKVEKVGNWFSSNGAYNSSLYPNAIDPCILFDANGKLWMTYGSWSGGICILELDAATGQPKYPKTTSGNTDGYFGKKIAGGYKKSGEAPYIQYDAESGYYYLYVTYGWLGADGGYHMRMYRSKTINGNYVDAAGNSAVFSAGTNQADRGIKVMGNYNFTPIMQGYKSAGHNSAFIDTDNQRYLVYHTRFDSGNESHEVRVH
;
A
#
# COMPACT_ATOMS: atom_id res chain seq x y z
N GLY A 1 -2.11 -27.30 -5.89
CA GLY A 1 -1.49 -27.97 -4.75
C GLY A 1 -1.44 -27.04 -3.54
N PRO A 2 -1.07 -27.53 -2.36
CA PRO A 2 -0.95 -26.69 -1.19
C PRO A 2 0.16 -25.66 -1.38
N PHE A 3 -0.06 -24.43 -0.90
CA PHE A 3 0.98 -23.41 -0.84
C PHE A 3 2.03 -23.77 0.20
N SER A 4 3.29 -23.48 -0.08
CA SER A 4 4.39 -23.57 0.88
C SER A 4 4.95 -22.18 1.15
N TYR A 5 5.31 -21.92 2.41
CA TYR A 5 6.00 -20.70 2.79
C TYR A 5 7.41 -20.69 2.18
N VAL A 6 7.77 -19.60 1.51
CA VAL A 6 9.09 -19.38 0.92
C VAL A 6 9.92 -18.43 1.79
N ASP A 7 9.43 -17.20 2.01
CA ASP A 7 10.09 -16.19 2.84
C ASP A 7 9.14 -15.02 3.13
N THR A 8 9.53 -14.17 4.06
CA THR A 8 8.85 -12.89 4.34
C THR A 8 9.33 -11.84 3.34
N VAL A 9 8.39 -11.27 2.61
CA VAL A 9 8.68 -10.20 1.64
C VAL A 9 8.95 -8.87 2.35
N VAL A 10 8.00 -8.41 3.16
CA VAL A 10 8.09 -7.21 3.99
C VAL A 10 7.42 -7.48 5.32
N TYR A 11 8.02 -7.00 6.41
CA TYR A 11 7.46 -7.08 7.75
C TYR A 11 7.44 -5.69 8.38
N SER A 12 6.36 -5.34 9.05
CA SER A 12 6.20 -4.07 9.78
C SER A 12 5.87 -4.29 11.24
N GLY A 13 5.91 -3.22 12.05
CA GLY A 13 5.55 -3.29 13.46
C GLY A 13 6.62 -3.91 14.37
N PHE A 14 7.81 -4.17 13.84
CA PHE A 14 8.94 -4.64 14.66
C PHE A 14 9.49 -3.54 15.58
N THR A 15 10.02 -3.94 16.72
CA THR A 15 10.69 -3.05 17.66
C THR A 15 12.21 -3.07 17.47
N ARG A 16 12.92 -2.13 18.10
CA ARG A 16 14.39 -2.14 18.10
C ARG A 16 14.96 -3.43 18.69
N GLY A 17 14.27 -4.01 19.69
CA GLY A 17 14.67 -5.29 20.28
C GLY A 17 14.50 -6.49 19.34
N ASP A 18 13.49 -6.44 18.46
CA ASP A 18 13.23 -7.52 17.50
C ASP A 18 14.25 -7.57 16.36
N VAL A 19 14.87 -6.45 16.04
CA VAL A 19 15.83 -6.30 14.93
C VAL A 19 17.22 -5.91 15.43
N LYS A 20 17.61 -6.47 16.55
CA LYS A 20 18.91 -6.21 17.14
C LYS A 20 19.99 -6.92 16.35
N VAL A 21 20.82 -6.16 15.66
CA VAL A 21 22.01 -6.65 14.95
C VAL A 21 23.21 -5.89 15.48
N THR A 22 23.92 -6.47 16.42
CA THR A 22 25.16 -5.92 17.00
C THR A 22 26.39 -6.63 16.48
N THR A 23 26.25 -7.89 16.12
CA THR A 23 27.31 -8.73 15.57
C THR A 23 26.75 -9.61 14.43
N THR A 24 27.59 -10.29 13.69
CA THR A 24 27.18 -11.22 12.64
C THR A 24 26.37 -12.42 13.17
N SER A 25 26.51 -12.75 14.44
CA SER A 25 25.75 -13.79 15.12
C SER A 25 24.44 -13.30 15.77
N ASP A 26 24.27 -12.00 15.87
CA ASP A 26 23.10 -11.39 16.52
C ASP A 26 22.03 -11.08 15.47
N LEU A 27 21.38 -12.11 15.01
CA LEU A 27 20.29 -12.07 14.03
C LEU A 27 18.94 -12.13 14.74
N GLY A 28 18.71 -11.21 15.69
CA GLY A 28 17.44 -11.14 16.37
C GLY A 28 16.26 -11.23 15.38
N THR A 29 15.28 -12.03 15.68
CA THR A 29 14.06 -12.21 14.89
C THR A 29 12.84 -11.97 15.77
N LYS A 30 11.81 -11.37 15.20
CA LYS A 30 10.50 -11.29 15.82
C LYS A 30 9.62 -12.40 15.29
N THR A 31 9.09 -13.21 16.19
CA THR A 31 8.03 -14.17 15.89
C THR A 31 6.72 -13.61 16.42
N VAL A 32 5.80 -13.26 15.53
CA VAL A 32 4.48 -12.71 15.90
C VAL A 32 3.46 -13.82 16.10
N ASN A 33 3.56 -14.85 15.28
CA ASN A 33 2.88 -16.11 15.51
C ASN A 33 3.81 -17.27 15.13
N THR A 34 3.41 -18.48 15.42
CA THR A 34 4.27 -19.66 15.37
C THR A 34 4.77 -20.04 13.98
N ASN A 35 4.17 -19.55 12.90
CA ASN A 35 4.42 -20.15 11.59
C ASN A 35 5.15 -19.25 10.60
N TYR A 36 4.73 -17.98 10.43
CA TYR A 36 5.16 -17.18 9.27
C TYR A 36 5.63 -15.77 9.59
N ASN A 37 5.43 -15.29 10.81
CA ASN A 37 5.61 -13.89 11.16
C ASN A 37 6.98 -13.61 11.75
N ASN A 38 8.03 -14.05 11.07
CA ASN A 38 9.40 -13.69 11.40
C ASN A 38 9.85 -12.55 10.51
N THR A 39 10.44 -11.53 11.11
CA THR A 39 11.12 -10.52 10.29
C THR A 39 12.41 -11.08 9.71
N ASN A 40 12.68 -10.76 8.43
CA ASN A 40 13.92 -11.10 7.75
C ASN A 40 14.97 -9.97 7.82
N ILE A 41 14.67 -8.85 8.45
CA ILE A 41 15.51 -7.64 8.47
C ILE A 41 16.91 -7.88 9.02
N PRO A 42 17.11 -8.58 10.16
CA PRO A 42 18.46 -8.84 10.66
C PRO A 42 19.34 -9.59 9.65
N LYS A 43 18.79 -10.59 8.97
CA LYS A 43 19.47 -11.35 7.93
C LYS A 43 19.85 -10.46 6.74
N LEU A 44 18.94 -9.59 6.29
CA LEU A 44 19.16 -8.67 5.18
C LEU A 44 20.23 -7.63 5.50
N ILE A 45 20.25 -7.09 6.71
CA ILE A 45 21.28 -6.16 7.18
C ILE A 45 22.64 -6.87 7.24
N ASN A 46 22.69 -8.05 7.84
CA ASN A 46 23.91 -8.81 7.98
C ASN A 46 24.54 -9.19 6.63
N ASN A 47 23.71 -9.48 5.64
CA ASN A 47 24.15 -9.81 4.28
C ASN A 47 24.41 -8.58 3.40
N GLY A 48 24.30 -7.37 3.94
CA GLY A 48 24.50 -6.12 3.22
C GLY A 48 23.46 -5.82 2.15
N LYS A 49 22.32 -6.49 2.18
CA LYS A 49 21.20 -6.25 1.24
C LYS A 49 20.35 -5.04 1.61
N VAL A 50 20.30 -4.69 2.89
CA VAL A 50 19.57 -3.54 3.41
C VAL A 50 20.45 -2.84 4.45
N GLU A 51 20.46 -1.52 4.44
CA GLU A 51 21.12 -0.73 5.47
C GLU A 51 20.17 -0.48 6.65
N LYS A 52 20.71 -0.60 7.86
CA LYS A 52 19.95 -0.30 9.08
C LYS A 52 19.64 1.19 9.16
N VAL A 53 18.37 1.52 9.40
CA VAL A 53 17.92 2.91 9.53
C VAL A 53 17.42 3.16 10.96
N GLY A 54 18.06 4.11 11.65
CA GLY A 54 17.68 4.47 13.02
C GLY A 54 16.24 4.97 13.16
N ASN A 55 15.75 5.67 12.14
CA ASN A 55 14.40 6.23 12.10
C ASN A 55 13.26 5.21 11.99
N TRP A 56 13.56 3.93 11.75
CA TRP A 56 12.55 2.86 11.84
C TRP A 56 11.91 2.79 13.22
N PHE A 57 12.58 3.37 14.22
CA PHE A 57 12.16 3.34 15.63
C PHE A 57 11.95 4.75 16.17
N SER A 58 10.95 4.92 16.97
CA SER A 58 10.77 6.06 17.84
C SER A 58 11.78 6.01 19.00
N SER A 59 11.85 7.05 19.80
CA SER A 59 12.81 7.17 20.92
C SER A 59 12.70 6.03 21.92
N ASN A 60 11.49 5.54 22.17
CA ASN A 60 11.24 4.42 23.08
C ASN A 60 11.52 3.03 22.45
N GLY A 61 12.00 2.97 21.20
CA GLY A 61 12.31 1.73 20.50
C GLY A 61 11.14 1.04 19.80
N ALA A 62 9.94 1.60 19.87
CA ALA A 62 8.79 1.08 19.13
C ALA A 62 8.89 1.40 17.63
N TYR A 63 8.17 0.65 16.80
CA TYR A 63 8.07 0.89 15.37
C TYR A 63 7.50 2.30 15.10
N ASN A 64 8.18 3.05 14.22
CA ASN A 64 7.76 4.40 13.87
C ASN A 64 6.68 4.40 12.79
N SER A 65 5.48 4.03 13.16
CA SER A 65 4.34 3.95 12.26
C SER A 65 3.87 5.29 11.67
N SER A 66 4.42 6.43 12.12
CA SER A 66 4.14 7.73 11.47
C SER A 66 4.92 7.91 10.17
N LEU A 67 6.08 7.27 10.05
CA LEU A 67 6.98 7.42 8.91
C LEU A 67 7.01 6.17 8.01
N TYR A 68 6.77 4.99 8.56
CA TYR A 68 6.93 3.72 7.87
C TYR A 68 5.61 2.97 7.72
N PRO A 69 5.45 2.18 6.63
CA PRO A 69 4.17 1.58 6.26
C PRO A 69 3.72 0.49 7.22
N ASN A 70 2.44 0.19 7.18
CA ASN A 70 1.90 -1.07 7.65
C ASN A 70 1.92 -2.06 6.47
N ALA A 71 2.56 -3.21 6.63
CA ALA A 71 2.74 -4.21 5.57
C ALA A 71 1.47 -5.07 5.41
N ILE A 72 0.46 -4.49 4.78
CA ILE A 72 -0.85 -5.08 4.49
C ILE A 72 -1.35 -4.60 3.12
N ASP A 73 -2.39 -5.20 2.60
CA ASP A 73 -3.07 -4.86 1.34
C ASP A 73 -2.12 -4.86 0.12
N PRO A 74 -1.40 -5.96 -0.16
CA PRO A 74 -0.51 -6.00 -1.30
C PRO A 74 -1.26 -6.09 -2.62
N CYS A 75 -0.81 -5.31 -3.62
CA CYS A 75 -1.19 -5.46 -5.01
C CYS A 75 0.06 -5.72 -5.85
N ILE A 76 0.04 -6.81 -6.62
CA ILE A 76 1.14 -7.25 -7.49
C ILE A 76 0.78 -6.94 -8.93
N LEU A 77 1.70 -6.33 -9.67
CA LEU A 77 1.48 -5.97 -11.07
C LEU A 77 2.78 -5.95 -11.86
N PHE A 78 2.65 -6.12 -13.18
CA PHE A 78 3.73 -5.84 -14.12
C PHE A 78 3.64 -4.40 -14.61
N ASP A 79 4.77 -3.72 -14.73
CA ASP A 79 4.83 -2.44 -15.42
C ASP A 79 4.81 -2.60 -16.95
N ALA A 80 4.74 -1.49 -17.67
CA ALA A 80 4.75 -1.48 -19.13
C ALA A 80 6.02 -2.08 -19.77
N ASN A 81 7.08 -2.28 -18.99
CA ASN A 81 8.36 -2.88 -19.43
C ASN A 81 8.51 -4.33 -18.96
N GLY A 82 7.47 -4.93 -18.38
CA GLY A 82 7.49 -6.31 -17.89
C GLY A 82 8.23 -6.52 -16.57
N LYS A 83 8.53 -5.47 -15.82
CA LYS A 83 9.06 -5.60 -14.46
C LYS A 83 7.93 -5.83 -13.46
N LEU A 84 8.18 -6.73 -12.52
CA LEU A 84 7.22 -7.05 -11.46
C LEU A 84 7.35 -6.09 -10.28
N TRP A 85 6.23 -5.61 -9.78
CA TRP A 85 6.14 -4.67 -8.67
C TRP A 85 5.09 -5.10 -7.66
N MET A 86 5.32 -4.70 -6.41
CA MET A 86 4.34 -4.80 -5.34
C MET A 86 4.10 -3.42 -4.73
N THR A 87 2.87 -2.94 -4.75
CA THR A 87 2.45 -1.81 -3.93
C THR A 87 1.68 -2.32 -2.73
N TYR A 88 1.83 -1.67 -1.58
CA TYR A 88 1.23 -2.11 -0.33
C TYR A 88 1.18 -0.97 0.69
N GLY A 89 0.37 -1.13 1.71
CA GLY A 89 0.33 -0.23 2.85
C GLY A 89 -1.09 0.16 3.26
N SER A 90 -1.21 0.56 4.52
CA SER A 90 -2.46 1.03 5.12
C SER A 90 -2.14 2.04 6.20
N TRP A 91 -2.76 3.22 6.13
CA TRP A 91 -2.60 4.30 7.11
C TRP A 91 -1.11 4.57 7.42
N SER A 92 -0.73 4.54 8.68
CA SER A 92 0.68 4.55 9.14
C SER A 92 1.58 5.50 8.34
N GLY A 93 2.72 5.02 7.88
CA GLY A 93 3.66 5.78 7.06
C GLY A 93 3.26 5.92 5.59
N GLY A 94 2.09 5.42 5.20
CA GLY A 94 1.55 5.52 3.85
C GLY A 94 1.75 4.27 3.00
N ILE A 95 1.58 4.45 1.71
CA ILE A 95 1.67 3.42 0.68
C ILE A 95 3.07 3.40 0.09
N CYS A 96 3.66 2.22 0.01
CA CYS A 96 4.98 1.98 -0.56
C CYS A 96 4.92 1.08 -1.79
N ILE A 97 5.98 1.11 -2.60
CA ILE A 97 6.16 0.24 -3.76
C ILE A 97 7.57 -0.33 -3.77
N LEU A 98 7.67 -1.63 -4.09
CA LEU A 98 8.91 -2.39 -4.24
C LEU A 98 8.95 -3.08 -5.60
N GLU A 99 10.10 -3.05 -6.28
CA GLU A 99 10.36 -3.95 -7.40
C GLU A 99 10.59 -5.37 -6.88
N LEU A 100 10.01 -6.34 -7.56
CA LEU A 100 10.22 -7.75 -7.29
C LEU A 100 10.99 -8.39 -8.45
N ASP A 101 11.69 -9.46 -8.16
CA ASP A 101 12.25 -10.34 -9.18
C ASP A 101 11.12 -11.16 -9.80
N ALA A 102 10.92 -11.05 -11.11
CA ALA A 102 9.81 -11.69 -11.80
C ALA A 102 9.89 -13.22 -11.82
N ALA A 103 11.08 -13.80 -11.66
CA ALA A 103 11.25 -15.25 -11.64
C ALA A 103 11.01 -15.87 -10.26
N THR A 104 11.28 -15.12 -9.20
CA THR A 104 11.24 -15.62 -7.82
C THR A 104 10.19 -14.98 -6.94
N GLY A 105 9.65 -13.82 -7.33
CA GLY A 105 8.77 -13.00 -6.50
C GLY A 105 9.50 -12.30 -5.34
N GLN A 106 10.81 -12.45 -5.21
CA GLN A 106 11.56 -11.87 -4.10
C GLN A 106 11.80 -10.36 -4.29
N PRO A 107 11.78 -9.55 -3.21
CA PRO A 107 12.02 -8.12 -3.30
C PRO A 107 13.43 -7.79 -3.77
N LYS A 108 13.52 -6.81 -4.67
CA LYS A 108 14.75 -6.11 -4.99
C LYS A 108 14.85 -4.88 -4.10
N TYR A 109 15.31 -5.07 -2.87
CA TYR A 109 15.42 -3.99 -1.89
C TYR A 109 16.31 -2.86 -2.43
N PRO A 110 15.93 -1.57 -2.25
CA PRO A 110 16.76 -0.43 -2.67
C PRO A 110 18.12 -0.36 -1.97
N LYS A 111 18.29 -1.05 -0.86
CA LYS A 111 19.46 -1.11 0.01
C LYS A 111 19.65 0.15 0.84
N THR A 112 19.73 1.33 0.21
CA THR A 112 19.97 2.62 0.89
C THR A 112 18.70 3.44 0.99
N THR A 113 18.62 4.30 2.01
CA THR A 113 17.48 5.20 2.22
C THR A 113 17.83 6.60 1.71
N SER A 114 16.97 7.13 0.83
CA SER A 114 17.11 8.46 0.25
C SER A 114 15.75 9.06 -0.14
N GLY A 115 15.47 10.29 0.28
CA GLY A 115 14.20 10.96 0.01
C GLY A 115 12.99 10.15 0.50
N ASN A 116 12.08 9.83 -0.39
CA ASN A 116 10.90 8.99 -0.10
C ASN A 116 11.16 7.48 -0.24
N THR A 117 12.39 7.06 -0.51
CA THR A 117 12.77 5.66 -0.65
C THR A 117 13.46 5.18 0.62
N ASP A 118 12.94 4.11 1.21
CA ASP A 118 13.59 3.37 2.28
C ASP A 118 14.25 2.11 1.72
N GLY A 119 15.42 1.77 2.25
CA GLY A 119 16.20 0.63 1.77
C GLY A 119 15.53 -0.72 1.92
N TYR A 120 14.56 -0.86 2.83
CA TYR A 120 13.78 -2.07 3.07
C TYR A 120 12.33 -1.96 2.59
N PHE A 121 11.66 -0.86 2.91
CA PHE A 121 10.24 -0.69 2.59
C PHE A 121 9.96 -0.25 1.15
N GLY A 122 10.99 0.16 0.40
CA GLY A 122 10.82 0.68 -0.94
C GLY A 122 10.44 2.16 -0.96
N LYS A 123 9.88 2.62 -2.07
CA LYS A 123 9.53 4.04 -2.25
C LYS A 123 8.11 4.31 -1.77
N LYS A 124 7.94 5.32 -0.92
CA LYS A 124 6.63 5.86 -0.57
C LYS A 124 6.04 6.59 -1.77
N ILE A 125 4.85 6.20 -2.18
CA ILE A 125 4.13 6.76 -3.35
C ILE A 125 2.84 7.48 -2.99
N ALA A 126 2.26 7.22 -1.80
CA ALA A 126 1.08 7.95 -1.31
C ALA A 126 0.98 7.92 0.21
N GLY A 127 0.14 8.79 0.78
CA GLY A 127 -0.19 8.82 2.20
C GLY A 127 0.97 9.21 3.11
N GLY A 128 0.84 8.85 4.38
CA GLY A 128 1.82 9.07 5.43
C GLY A 128 1.26 9.77 6.66
N TYR A 129 2.08 9.84 7.70
CA TYR A 129 1.76 10.54 8.96
C TYR A 129 0.48 10.05 9.64
N LYS A 130 0.22 8.74 9.58
CA LYS A 130 -0.98 8.10 10.15
C LYS A 130 -2.31 8.62 9.59
N LYS A 131 -2.27 9.35 8.48
CA LYS A 131 -3.49 9.74 7.79
C LYS A 131 -4.10 8.54 7.09
N SER A 132 -5.43 8.53 6.98
CA SER A 132 -6.16 7.47 6.29
C SER A 132 -5.66 7.28 4.85
N GLY A 133 -5.69 6.07 4.37
CA GLY A 133 -5.31 5.67 3.03
C GLY A 133 -4.80 4.24 3.04
N GLU A 134 -5.50 3.33 2.33
CA GLU A 134 -5.20 1.90 2.30
C GLU A 134 -5.60 1.28 0.97
N ALA A 135 -5.42 -0.04 0.84
CA ALA A 135 -5.83 -0.81 -0.32
C ALA A 135 -5.34 -0.22 -1.65
N PRO A 136 -4.02 -0.02 -1.82
CA PRO A 136 -3.51 0.54 -3.05
C PRO A 136 -3.71 -0.41 -4.22
N TYR A 137 -4.15 0.13 -5.35
CA TYR A 137 -4.19 -0.58 -6.62
C TYR A 137 -3.63 0.30 -7.73
N ILE A 138 -2.80 -0.25 -8.60
CA ILE A 138 -2.24 0.49 -9.74
C ILE A 138 -2.70 -0.16 -11.04
N GLN A 139 -3.27 0.65 -11.93
CA GLN A 139 -3.63 0.28 -13.29
C GLN A 139 -2.79 1.07 -14.27
N TYR A 140 -2.11 0.39 -15.20
CA TYR A 140 -1.51 1.04 -16.36
C TYR A 140 -2.54 1.18 -17.47
N ASP A 141 -2.61 2.36 -18.04
CA ASP A 141 -3.44 2.64 -19.22
C ASP A 141 -2.52 3.00 -20.39
N ALA A 142 -2.44 2.10 -21.36
CA ALA A 142 -1.55 2.25 -22.51
C ALA A 142 -1.97 3.41 -23.43
N GLU A 143 -3.26 3.74 -23.49
CA GLU A 143 -3.78 4.81 -24.31
C GLU A 143 -3.29 6.19 -23.82
N SER A 144 -3.38 6.42 -22.50
CA SER A 144 -2.90 7.68 -21.90
C SER A 144 -1.41 7.65 -21.55
N GLY A 145 -0.82 6.45 -21.44
CA GLY A 145 0.54 6.20 -20.98
C GLY A 145 0.75 6.59 -19.52
N TYR A 146 -0.28 6.50 -18.69
CA TYR A 146 -0.23 6.76 -17.27
C TYR A 146 -0.46 5.50 -16.44
N TYR A 147 0.15 5.48 -15.26
CA TYR A 147 -0.21 4.62 -14.15
C TYR A 147 -1.20 5.37 -13.27
N TYR A 148 -2.36 4.78 -13.02
CA TYR A 148 -3.38 5.30 -12.13
C TYR A 148 -3.33 4.54 -10.81
N LEU A 149 -3.04 5.27 -9.72
CA LEU A 149 -3.03 4.74 -8.37
C LEU A 149 -4.37 5.04 -7.70
N TYR A 150 -5.08 3.99 -7.34
CA TYR A 150 -6.27 4.06 -6.48
C TYR A 150 -5.86 3.84 -5.04
N VAL A 151 -6.41 4.64 -4.15
CA VAL A 151 -6.22 4.51 -2.70
C VAL A 151 -7.58 4.71 -2.03
N THR A 152 -7.91 3.88 -1.08
CA THR A 152 -9.16 3.99 -0.34
C THR A 152 -8.94 4.73 0.98
N TYR A 153 -9.78 5.70 1.26
CA TYR A 153 -9.72 6.59 2.41
C TYR A 153 -10.96 6.43 3.28
N GLY A 154 -10.88 6.87 4.52
CA GLY A 154 -11.95 6.79 5.49
C GLY A 154 -11.87 5.52 6.35
N TRP A 155 -12.91 5.27 7.10
CA TRP A 155 -13.06 4.10 7.96
C TRP A 155 -13.98 3.08 7.30
N LEU A 156 -13.63 1.80 7.38
CA LEU A 156 -14.34 0.71 6.69
C LEU A 156 -15.79 0.50 7.18
N GLY A 157 -16.14 0.86 8.40
CA GLY A 157 -17.49 0.72 8.94
C GLY A 157 -18.55 1.46 8.13
N ALA A 158 -19.82 1.08 8.25
CA ALA A 158 -20.94 1.63 7.47
C ALA A 158 -21.03 3.16 7.51
N ASP A 159 -20.69 3.77 8.64
CA ASP A 159 -20.73 5.22 8.83
C ASP A 159 -19.35 5.90 8.69
N GLY A 160 -18.34 5.15 8.29
CA GLY A 160 -16.94 5.62 8.29
C GLY A 160 -16.52 6.43 7.08
N GLY A 161 -17.38 6.60 6.10
CA GLY A 161 -17.09 7.38 4.90
C GLY A 161 -16.00 6.77 4.02
N TYR A 162 -15.86 5.47 4.01
CA TYR A 162 -14.92 4.74 3.15
C TYR A 162 -15.16 5.11 1.68
N HIS A 163 -14.11 5.53 0.97
CA HIS A 163 -14.23 6.00 -0.40
C HIS A 163 -12.90 5.92 -1.15
N MET A 164 -12.97 5.76 -2.45
CA MET A 164 -11.81 5.66 -3.34
C MET A 164 -11.42 7.00 -3.93
N ARG A 165 -10.14 7.26 -3.99
CA ARG A 165 -9.55 8.38 -4.74
C ARG A 165 -8.43 7.90 -5.64
N MET A 166 -8.15 8.68 -6.68
CA MET A 166 -7.20 8.35 -7.74
C MET A 166 -6.16 9.45 -7.91
N TYR A 167 -4.96 9.00 -8.23
CA TYR A 167 -3.80 9.81 -8.63
C TYR A 167 -3.18 9.19 -9.87
N ARG A 168 -2.29 9.91 -10.55
CA ARG A 168 -1.59 9.40 -11.73
C ARG A 168 -0.10 9.74 -11.74
N SER A 169 0.68 8.91 -12.43
CA SER A 169 2.10 9.13 -12.71
C SER A 169 2.49 8.55 -14.07
N LYS A 170 3.54 9.10 -14.70
CA LYS A 170 4.11 8.56 -15.94
C LYS A 170 5.00 7.34 -15.70
N THR A 171 5.42 7.08 -14.48
CA THR A 171 6.22 5.91 -14.11
C THR A 171 5.60 5.22 -12.91
N ILE A 172 5.68 3.89 -12.86
CA ILE A 172 5.02 3.08 -11.84
C ILE A 172 5.46 3.43 -10.41
N ASN A 173 6.73 3.76 -10.22
CA ASN A 173 7.31 4.22 -8.96
C ASN A 173 7.55 5.73 -8.94
N GLY A 174 6.84 6.50 -9.77
CA GLY A 174 6.99 7.94 -9.90
C GLY A 174 6.32 8.74 -8.79
N ASN A 175 6.25 10.04 -9.02
CA ASN A 175 5.50 10.93 -8.17
C ASN A 175 4.04 10.96 -8.65
N TYR A 176 3.17 10.33 -7.89
CA TYR A 176 1.74 10.35 -8.15
C TYR A 176 1.14 11.68 -7.74
N VAL A 177 0.34 12.26 -8.63
CA VAL A 177 -0.36 13.54 -8.42
C VAL A 177 -1.84 13.43 -8.79
N ASP A 178 -2.66 14.25 -8.18
CA ASP A 178 -4.07 14.44 -8.57
C ASP A 178 -4.22 15.39 -9.77
N ALA A 179 -5.46 15.69 -10.18
CA ALA A 179 -5.73 16.57 -11.30
C ALA A 179 -5.28 18.03 -11.07
N ALA A 180 -5.18 18.45 -9.82
CA ALA A 180 -4.68 19.78 -9.45
C ALA A 180 -3.14 19.82 -9.31
N GLY A 181 -2.46 18.70 -9.55
CA GLY A 181 -1.00 18.57 -9.38
C GLY A 181 -0.53 18.34 -7.95
N ASN A 182 -1.45 18.12 -7.00
CA ASN A 182 -1.08 17.86 -5.62
C ASN A 182 -0.50 16.47 -5.46
N SER A 183 0.59 16.36 -4.71
CA SER A 183 1.24 15.09 -4.41
C SER A 183 0.33 14.13 -3.64
N ALA A 184 0.36 12.85 -4.03
CA ALA A 184 -0.24 11.76 -3.27
C ALA A 184 0.51 11.47 -1.95
N VAL A 185 1.81 11.79 -1.87
CA VAL A 185 2.60 11.67 -0.64
C VAL A 185 2.28 12.85 0.28
N PHE A 186 2.00 12.55 1.54
CA PHE A 186 1.62 13.54 2.53
C PHE A 186 2.81 14.01 3.37
N SER A 187 2.73 15.24 3.82
CA SER A 187 3.51 15.80 4.93
C SER A 187 2.67 15.84 6.20
N ALA A 188 3.28 16.18 7.33
CA ALA A 188 2.55 16.32 8.60
C ALA A 188 1.38 17.31 8.50
N GLY A 189 1.58 18.42 7.78
CA GLY A 189 0.57 19.48 7.60
C GLY A 189 -0.41 19.25 6.45
N THR A 190 -0.32 18.14 5.72
CA THR A 190 -1.23 17.91 4.58
C THR A 190 -2.69 17.79 5.05
N ASN A 191 -3.59 18.57 4.47
CA ASN A 191 -5.02 18.31 4.58
C ASN A 191 -5.39 17.22 3.58
N GLN A 192 -5.74 16.05 4.09
CA GLN A 192 -6.08 14.89 3.28
C GLN A 192 -7.32 15.10 2.40
N ALA A 193 -8.28 15.92 2.86
CA ALA A 193 -9.51 16.19 2.14
C ALA A 193 -9.26 16.84 0.75
N ASP A 194 -8.15 17.56 0.62
CA ASP A 194 -7.79 18.30 -0.60
C ASP A 194 -6.95 17.47 -1.58
N ARG A 195 -6.82 16.15 -1.36
CA ARG A 195 -5.94 15.28 -2.14
C ARG A 195 -6.72 14.21 -2.90
N GLY A 196 -6.31 14.00 -4.15
CA GLY A 196 -6.86 12.95 -5.00
C GLY A 196 -8.22 13.28 -5.61
N ILE A 197 -8.52 12.63 -6.74
CA ILE A 197 -9.84 12.72 -7.38
C ILE A 197 -10.72 11.65 -6.77
N LYS A 198 -11.85 12.03 -6.21
CA LYS A 198 -12.84 11.07 -5.70
C LYS A 198 -13.45 10.29 -6.87
N VAL A 199 -13.30 8.98 -6.85
CA VAL A 199 -13.83 8.05 -7.86
C VAL A 199 -15.18 7.49 -7.43
N MET A 200 -15.25 7.01 -6.19
CA MET A 200 -16.45 6.40 -5.61
C MET A 200 -16.49 6.63 -4.11
N GLY A 201 -17.67 6.71 -3.55
CA GLY A 201 -17.89 6.83 -2.10
C GLY A 201 -19.35 6.63 -1.78
N ASN A 202 -19.78 7.14 -0.62
CA ASN A 202 -21.19 7.09 -0.25
C ASN A 202 -22.03 7.86 -1.27
N TYR A 203 -23.05 7.20 -1.78
CA TYR A 203 -23.96 7.77 -2.76
C TYR A 203 -25.36 7.21 -2.56
N ASN A 204 -26.35 8.11 -2.47
CA ASN A 204 -27.77 7.74 -2.40
C ASN A 204 -28.39 7.97 -3.76
N PHE A 205 -28.79 6.88 -4.41
CA PHE A 205 -29.66 6.96 -5.59
C PHE A 205 -31.09 7.29 -5.16
N THR A 206 -31.74 8.19 -5.87
CA THR A 206 -33.11 8.64 -5.55
C THR A 206 -34.14 7.52 -5.67
N PRO A 207 -35.33 7.65 -5.13
CA PRO A 207 -35.87 7.07 -3.89
C PRO A 207 -36.20 5.58 -3.97
N ILE A 208 -35.84 4.89 -5.03
CA ILE A 208 -36.18 3.47 -5.25
C ILE A 208 -34.97 2.53 -5.17
N MET A 209 -33.77 3.05 -5.00
CA MET A 209 -32.53 2.26 -4.94
C MET A 209 -31.84 2.47 -3.59
N GLN A 210 -31.23 1.40 -3.09
CA GLN A 210 -30.37 1.48 -1.92
C GLN A 210 -29.14 2.34 -2.21
N GLY A 211 -28.77 3.19 -1.25
CA GLY A 211 -27.54 3.94 -1.33
C GLY A 211 -26.31 3.03 -1.21
N TYR A 212 -25.24 3.37 -1.92
CA TYR A 212 -23.93 2.75 -1.72
C TYR A 212 -23.25 3.38 -0.52
N LYS A 213 -22.71 2.53 0.36
CA LYS A 213 -21.93 2.96 1.53
C LYS A 213 -20.59 2.26 1.56
N SER A 214 -19.58 2.99 2.01
CA SER A 214 -18.23 2.44 2.26
C SER A 214 -17.64 1.71 1.05
N ALA A 215 -17.78 2.29 -0.14
CA ALA A 215 -17.23 1.74 -1.37
C ALA A 215 -15.72 1.87 -1.40
N GLY A 216 -15.00 0.77 -1.54
CA GLY A 216 -13.54 0.80 -1.52
C GLY A 216 -12.85 -0.52 -1.80
N HIS A 217 -11.55 -0.53 -1.53
CA HIS A 217 -10.62 -1.65 -1.73
C HIS A 217 -10.78 -2.26 -3.13
N ASN A 218 -10.57 -1.43 -4.14
CA ASN A 218 -10.84 -1.79 -5.52
C ASN A 218 -9.69 -2.53 -6.20
N SER A 219 -10.05 -3.25 -7.25
CA SER A 219 -9.20 -3.53 -8.40
C SER A 219 -9.74 -2.80 -9.63
N ALA A 220 -8.93 -2.67 -10.67
CA ALA A 220 -9.33 -2.12 -11.94
C ALA A 220 -8.71 -2.92 -13.08
N PHE A 221 -9.40 -3.05 -14.19
CA PHE A 221 -8.85 -3.70 -15.38
C PHE A 221 -9.42 -3.06 -16.65
N ILE A 222 -8.71 -3.29 -17.73
CA ILE A 222 -9.13 -2.94 -19.08
C ILE A 222 -9.29 -4.24 -19.81
N ASP A 223 -10.45 -4.48 -20.39
CA ASP A 223 -10.73 -5.72 -21.11
C ASP A 223 -10.23 -5.67 -22.58
N THR A 224 -10.46 -6.74 -23.29
CA THR A 224 -10.05 -6.88 -24.70
C THR A 224 -10.74 -5.90 -25.63
N ASP A 225 -11.89 -5.37 -25.26
CA ASP A 225 -12.67 -4.39 -26.01
C ASP A 225 -12.30 -2.95 -25.59
N ASN A 226 -11.23 -2.79 -24.83
CA ASN A 226 -10.74 -1.52 -24.28
C ASN A 226 -11.76 -0.83 -23.35
N GLN A 227 -12.69 -1.58 -22.77
CA GLN A 227 -13.58 -1.09 -21.72
C GLN A 227 -12.86 -1.10 -20.39
N ARG A 228 -13.06 -0.05 -19.60
CA ARG A 228 -12.44 0.12 -18.29
C ARG A 228 -13.41 -0.24 -17.20
N TYR A 229 -13.00 -1.14 -16.32
CA TYR A 229 -13.83 -1.63 -15.23
C TYR A 229 -13.18 -1.35 -13.88
N LEU A 230 -14.03 -0.97 -12.93
CA LEU A 230 -13.70 -0.84 -11.51
C LEU A 230 -14.44 -1.92 -10.74
N VAL A 231 -13.72 -2.77 -10.03
CA VAL A 231 -14.27 -3.79 -9.16
C VAL A 231 -13.98 -3.40 -7.72
N TYR A 232 -15.00 -3.33 -6.89
CA TYR A 232 -14.87 -2.89 -5.50
C TYR A 232 -15.92 -3.54 -4.61
N HIS A 233 -15.72 -3.49 -3.31
CA HIS A 233 -16.79 -3.85 -2.38
C HIS A 233 -17.54 -2.60 -1.92
N THR A 234 -18.80 -2.78 -1.59
CA THR A 234 -19.66 -1.76 -1.01
C THR A 234 -20.63 -2.38 -0.02
N ARG A 235 -21.23 -1.56 0.81
CA ARG A 235 -22.38 -1.91 1.62
C ARG A 235 -23.58 -1.15 1.09
N PHE A 236 -24.77 -1.61 1.48
CA PHE A 236 -26.01 -0.91 1.18
C PHE A 236 -26.59 -0.25 2.45
N ASP A 237 -27.50 0.66 2.24
CA ASP A 237 -28.21 1.37 3.32
C ASP A 237 -29.27 0.49 4.00
N SER A 238 -28.84 -0.65 4.51
CA SER A 238 -29.72 -1.70 5.05
C SER A 238 -29.48 -2.00 6.54
N GLY A 239 -28.60 -1.26 7.20
CA GLY A 239 -28.18 -1.56 8.58
C GLY A 239 -27.35 -2.84 8.71
N ASN A 240 -27.05 -3.52 7.61
CA ASN A 240 -26.24 -4.72 7.57
C ASN A 240 -24.78 -4.37 7.24
N GLU A 241 -23.83 -4.92 7.99
CA GLU A 241 -22.39 -4.75 7.77
C GLU A 241 -21.81 -5.67 6.67
N SER A 242 -22.63 -6.42 5.96
CA SER A 242 -22.20 -7.26 4.84
C SER A 242 -21.68 -6.44 3.68
N HIS A 243 -20.58 -6.90 3.10
CA HIS A 243 -20.01 -6.33 1.89
C HIS A 243 -20.49 -7.09 0.66
N GLU A 244 -20.73 -6.36 -0.40
CA GLU A 244 -21.05 -6.93 -1.69
C GLU A 244 -20.10 -6.41 -2.77
N VAL A 245 -19.76 -7.25 -3.74
CA VAL A 245 -18.91 -6.86 -4.88
C VAL A 245 -19.75 -6.15 -5.93
N ARG A 246 -19.18 -5.09 -6.48
CA ARG A 246 -19.74 -4.37 -7.64
C ARG A 246 -18.69 -4.21 -8.72
N VAL A 247 -19.17 -4.15 -9.94
CA VAL A 247 -18.39 -3.90 -11.16
C VAL A 247 -19.04 -2.74 -11.90
N HIS A 248 -18.27 -1.74 -12.22
CA HIS A 248 -18.66 -0.57 -13.00
C HIS A 248 -17.67 -0.26 -14.10
#